data_b73d5b8e5cb3bb3c0100ed05eb4392ae
#
_entry.id   b73d5b8e5cb3bb3c0100ed05eb4392ae
#
_cell.length_a   1.000
_cell.length_b   1.000
_cell.length_c   1.000
_cell.angle_alpha   90.00
_cell.angle_beta   90.00
_cell.angle_gamma   90.00
#
_symmetry.space_group_name_H-M   'P 1'
#
loop_
_entity.id
_entity.type
_entity.pdbx_description
1 polymer ?
#
loop_
_entity_poly.entity_id
_entity_poly.type
_entity_poly.pdbx_seq_one_letter_code
_entity_poly.pdbx_strand_id
1 'polypeptide(L)'
;VQTSLTDWVSDNGPRRAGVSSFGVGGTNGHVVLEEAPTQVERSFSKRPAQLFLMAARTESARDEVASRLAKVSADTNFADAAFTTAIGRRAFAKRRICVAGNWESLSERLSGGKVQDGSPASAAGPLNFMFPGQGAQHVGMACELYECEPVFRDHIDFCATYLEEQIGADLRDVLYPEVADEAATNRLKETVFAQPAIFVIETGLAKLWQSWGISPAAMIGHSVGEFAAACIEVKHDELGDSGRHNF
;
A
#
# COMPACT_ATOMS: atom_id res chain seq x y z
N VAL A 1 7.88 11.76 49.70
CA VAL A 1 6.76 11.08 48.99
C VAL A 1 5.89 12.15 48.35
N GLN A 2 5.70 12.06 47.06
CA GLN A 2 4.82 12.97 46.33
C GLN A 2 3.35 12.67 46.68
N THR A 3 2.64 13.60 47.27
CA THR A 3 1.25 13.46 47.72
C THR A 3 0.25 14.31 46.95
N SER A 4 0.74 15.18 46.07
CA SER A 4 -0.08 16.05 45.22
C SER A 4 0.39 16.01 43.78
N LEU A 5 -0.52 16.30 42.86
CA LEU A 5 -0.18 16.43 41.44
C LEU A 5 0.74 17.63 41.24
N THR A 6 1.89 17.41 40.61
CA THR A 6 2.86 18.43 40.24
C THR A 6 3.35 18.22 38.84
N ASP A 7 3.74 19.30 38.19
CA ASP A 7 4.33 19.22 36.86
C ASP A 7 5.66 18.48 36.91
N TRP A 8 5.86 17.61 35.97
CA TRP A 8 7.12 16.89 35.80
C TRP A 8 7.91 17.49 34.64
N VAL A 9 8.75 18.46 34.95
CA VAL A 9 9.63 19.12 33.98
C VAL A 9 10.97 18.36 33.95
N SER A 10 11.52 18.14 32.76
CA SER A 10 12.84 17.54 32.53
C SER A 10 13.68 18.47 31.65
N ASP A 11 14.81 18.95 32.19
CA ASP A 11 15.71 19.85 31.48
C ASP A 11 16.78 19.11 30.64
N ASN A 12 16.93 17.79 30.84
CA ASN A 12 18.03 16.98 30.29
C ASN A 12 17.55 15.75 29.50
N GLY A 13 16.53 15.89 28.66
CA GLY A 13 16.05 14.80 27.81
C GLY A 13 14.67 14.28 28.20
N PRO A 14 14.24 13.15 27.65
CA PRO A 14 12.89 12.62 27.87
C PRO A 14 12.67 12.23 29.32
N ARG A 15 11.45 12.47 29.82
CA ARG A 15 11.03 12.03 31.15
C ARG A 15 11.02 10.50 31.21
N ARG A 16 11.59 9.92 32.28
CA ARG A 16 11.65 8.48 32.48
C ARG A 16 11.16 8.10 33.87
N ALA A 17 10.39 7.00 33.95
CA ALA A 17 9.93 6.46 35.21
C ALA A 17 10.12 4.94 35.27
N GLY A 18 10.47 4.44 36.45
CA GLY A 18 10.43 3.02 36.76
C GLY A 18 9.20 2.71 37.62
N VAL A 19 8.46 1.69 37.26
CA VAL A 19 7.33 1.18 38.05
C VAL A 19 7.63 -0.24 38.46
N SER A 20 7.68 -0.49 39.77
CA SER A 20 7.92 -1.81 40.34
C SER A 20 6.67 -2.30 41.07
N SER A 21 6.34 -3.56 40.89
CA SER A 21 5.30 -4.27 41.63
C SER A 21 5.87 -5.58 42.13
N PHE A 22 5.87 -5.74 43.44
CA PHE A 22 6.40 -6.93 44.10
C PHE A 22 5.30 -7.70 44.81
N GLY A 23 5.05 -8.93 44.34
CA GLY A 23 4.03 -9.81 44.92
C GLY A 23 4.55 -10.59 46.10
N VAL A 24 3.74 -10.71 47.17
CA VAL A 24 4.04 -11.52 48.36
C VAL A 24 4.35 -12.98 48.02
N GLY A 25 3.77 -13.50 46.92
CA GLY A 25 4.01 -14.86 46.41
C GLY A 25 5.26 -15.03 45.55
N GLY A 26 6.13 -14.01 45.44
CA GLY A 26 7.42 -14.07 44.72
C GLY A 26 7.34 -13.67 43.26
N THR A 27 6.18 -13.27 42.73
CA THR A 27 6.06 -12.72 41.38
C THR A 27 6.36 -11.22 41.39
N ASN A 28 7.42 -10.82 40.71
CA ASN A 28 7.87 -9.43 40.65
C ASN A 28 7.77 -8.91 39.21
N GLY A 29 7.32 -7.67 39.05
CA GLY A 29 7.29 -6.95 37.78
C GLY A 29 8.00 -5.62 37.89
N HIS A 30 8.77 -5.24 36.86
CA HIS A 30 9.37 -3.92 36.71
C HIS A 30 9.19 -3.43 35.28
N VAL A 31 8.75 -2.18 35.13
CA VAL A 31 8.55 -1.53 33.82
C VAL A 31 9.26 -0.20 33.83
N VAL A 32 10.01 0.08 32.79
CA VAL A 32 10.60 1.40 32.52
C VAL A 32 9.73 2.10 31.48
N LEU A 33 9.29 3.31 31.81
CA LEU A 33 8.53 4.18 30.94
C LEU A 33 9.41 5.34 30.50
N GLU A 34 9.30 5.73 29.26
CA GLU A 34 9.96 6.91 28.71
C GLU A 34 8.93 7.78 28.01
N GLU A 35 9.12 9.09 28.08
CA GLU A 35 8.30 10.04 27.32
C GLU A 35 8.36 9.74 25.82
N ALA A 36 7.21 9.81 25.16
CA ALA A 36 7.17 9.61 23.72
C ALA A 36 8.05 10.62 22.99
N PRO A 37 8.77 10.21 21.93
CA PRO A 37 9.56 11.15 21.15
C PRO A 37 8.67 12.26 20.58
N THR A 38 9.25 13.45 20.43
CA THR A 38 8.55 14.59 19.80
C THR A 38 8.06 14.15 18.41
N GLN A 39 6.79 14.40 18.14
CA GLN A 39 6.24 14.05 16.82
C GLN A 39 6.94 14.88 15.75
N VAL A 40 7.57 14.19 14.79
CA VAL A 40 8.10 14.81 13.58
C VAL A 40 6.90 15.24 12.72
N GLU A 41 7.00 16.39 12.04
CA GLU A 41 6.00 16.77 11.04
C GLU A 41 5.78 15.64 10.05
N ARG A 42 4.53 15.21 9.92
CA ARG A 42 4.16 14.07 9.09
C ARG A 42 3.91 14.54 7.67
N SER A 43 4.49 13.84 6.71
CA SER A 43 4.15 14.04 5.31
C SER A 43 2.71 13.56 5.07
N PHE A 44 1.94 14.35 4.34
CA PHE A 44 0.61 13.91 3.89
C PHE A 44 0.75 12.75 2.89
N SER A 45 -0.10 11.74 3.03
CA SER A 45 -0.19 10.67 2.04
C SER A 45 -0.68 11.26 0.71
N LYS A 46 0.01 10.95 -0.39
CA LYS A 46 -0.43 11.31 -1.74
C LYS A 46 -1.51 10.37 -2.28
N ARG A 47 -1.77 9.24 -1.61
CA ARG A 47 -2.79 8.28 -2.05
C ARG A 47 -4.18 8.86 -1.86
N PRO A 48 -5.04 8.83 -2.88
CA PRO A 48 -6.40 9.39 -2.82
C PRO A 48 -7.32 8.59 -1.90
N ALA A 49 -6.96 7.34 -1.60
CA ALA A 49 -7.71 6.47 -0.71
C ALA A 49 -6.78 5.65 0.19
N GLN A 50 -7.30 5.27 1.36
CA GLN A 50 -6.59 4.45 2.35
C GLN A 50 -7.32 3.14 2.57
N LEU A 51 -6.55 2.08 2.85
CA LEU A 51 -7.06 0.75 3.19
C LEU A 51 -7.12 0.58 4.72
N PHE A 52 -8.31 0.36 5.25
CA PHE A 52 -8.55 0.05 6.65
C PHE A 52 -8.71 -1.45 6.85
N LEU A 53 -7.92 -2.01 7.76
CA LEU A 53 -7.95 -3.43 8.13
C LEU A 53 -8.55 -3.59 9.52
N MET A 54 -9.61 -4.37 9.62
CA MET A 54 -10.25 -4.71 10.88
C MET A 54 -10.21 -6.22 11.08
N ALA A 55 -9.78 -6.66 12.24
CA ALA A 55 -9.69 -8.08 12.56
C ALA A 55 -10.11 -8.37 14.00
N ALA A 56 -10.84 -9.46 14.20
CA ALA A 56 -11.24 -9.91 15.53
C ALA A 56 -11.36 -11.46 15.60
N ARG A 57 -11.55 -11.99 16.81
CA ARG A 57 -11.77 -13.43 17.02
C ARG A 57 -13.16 -13.88 16.59
N THR A 58 -14.15 -13.01 16.73
CA THR A 58 -15.56 -13.26 16.37
C THR A 58 -16.07 -12.20 15.41
N GLU A 59 -17.15 -12.50 14.70
CA GLU A 59 -17.80 -11.55 13.80
C GLU A 59 -18.39 -10.35 14.56
N SER A 60 -19.03 -10.60 15.70
CA SER A 60 -19.58 -9.54 16.54
C SER A 60 -18.50 -8.58 17.06
N ALA A 61 -17.34 -9.09 17.46
CA ALA A 61 -16.22 -8.24 17.87
C ALA A 61 -15.61 -7.45 16.69
N ARG A 62 -15.57 -8.03 15.48
CA ARG A 62 -15.15 -7.33 14.26
C ARG A 62 -16.13 -6.20 13.92
N ASP A 63 -17.44 -6.46 14.02
CA ASP A 63 -18.48 -5.48 13.76
C ASP A 63 -18.43 -4.33 14.78
N GLU A 64 -18.13 -4.64 16.04
CA GLU A 64 -17.89 -3.61 17.06
C GLU A 64 -16.65 -2.76 16.76
N VAL A 65 -15.54 -3.36 16.29
CA VAL A 65 -14.36 -2.63 15.83
C VAL A 65 -14.73 -1.69 14.69
N ALA A 66 -15.49 -2.14 13.70
CA ALA A 66 -15.94 -1.33 12.58
C ALA A 66 -16.83 -0.16 13.06
N SER A 67 -17.77 -0.42 13.98
CA SER A 67 -18.63 0.61 14.56
C SER A 67 -17.86 1.68 15.32
N ARG A 68 -16.82 1.30 16.07
CA ARG A 68 -15.94 2.24 16.77
C ARG A 68 -15.11 3.07 15.79
N LEU A 69 -14.57 2.42 14.76
CA LEU A 69 -13.78 3.11 13.73
C LEU A 69 -14.62 4.15 12.97
N ALA A 70 -15.88 3.85 12.67
CA ALA A 70 -16.82 4.77 12.04
C ALA A 70 -17.13 6.04 12.87
N LYS A 71 -16.80 6.03 14.18
CA LYS A 71 -17.04 7.13 15.13
C LYS A 71 -15.76 7.86 15.52
N VAL A 72 -14.62 7.56 14.92
CA VAL A 72 -13.35 8.25 15.20
C VAL A 72 -13.47 9.72 14.78
N SER A 73 -12.91 10.61 15.61
CA SER A 73 -12.92 12.06 15.34
C SER A 73 -12.18 12.38 14.03
N ALA A 74 -12.75 13.31 13.27
CA ALA A 74 -12.14 13.86 12.06
C ALA A 74 -10.79 14.56 12.30
N ASP A 75 -10.48 14.93 13.55
CA ASP A 75 -9.18 15.51 13.92
C ASP A 75 -8.02 14.50 13.87
N THR A 76 -8.35 13.20 13.85
CA THR A 76 -7.36 12.15 13.70
C THR A 76 -6.87 12.07 12.25
N ASN A 77 -5.54 12.04 12.03
CA ASN A 77 -5.00 11.89 10.69
C ASN A 77 -5.48 10.57 10.05
N PHE A 78 -6.11 10.68 8.89
CA PHE A 78 -6.77 9.56 8.22
C PHE A 78 -5.81 8.47 7.77
N ALA A 79 -4.67 8.85 7.18
CA ALA A 79 -3.65 7.91 6.71
C ALA A 79 -2.95 7.21 7.88
N ASP A 80 -2.67 7.91 8.97
CA ASP A 80 -2.08 7.34 10.18
C ASP A 80 -3.02 6.33 10.85
N ALA A 81 -4.32 6.63 10.84
CA ALA A 81 -5.31 5.71 11.37
C ALA A 81 -5.37 4.43 10.53
N ALA A 82 -5.36 4.55 9.19
CA ALA A 82 -5.30 3.39 8.29
C ALA A 82 -4.04 2.56 8.54
N PHE A 83 -2.88 3.20 8.59
CA PHE A 83 -1.60 2.56 8.91
C PHE A 83 -1.65 1.85 10.27
N THR A 84 -2.21 2.49 11.29
CA THR A 84 -2.37 1.89 12.62
C THR A 84 -3.25 0.64 12.58
N THR A 85 -4.32 0.62 11.78
CA THR A 85 -5.15 -0.57 11.63
C THR A 85 -4.41 -1.70 10.92
N ALA A 86 -3.49 -1.39 10.02
CA ALA A 86 -2.72 -2.35 9.26
C ALA A 86 -1.62 -3.04 10.11
N ILE A 87 -0.80 -2.25 10.83
CA ILE A 87 0.38 -2.78 11.53
C ILE A 87 0.23 -2.83 13.06
N GLY A 88 -0.60 -1.95 13.63
CA GLY A 88 -0.76 -1.81 15.08
C GLY A 88 -1.78 -2.77 15.70
N ARG A 89 -2.32 -3.72 14.96
CA ARG A 89 -3.36 -4.64 15.43
C ARG A 89 -3.04 -6.08 15.06
N ARG A 90 -3.40 -7.01 15.95
CA ARG A 90 -3.22 -8.44 15.69
C ARG A 90 -4.18 -8.89 14.57
N ALA A 91 -3.64 -9.63 13.61
CA ALA A 91 -4.40 -10.21 12.51
C ALA A 91 -5.14 -11.48 13.00
N PHE A 92 -6.41 -11.31 13.38
CA PHE A 92 -7.30 -12.43 13.74
C PHE A 92 -7.97 -13.04 12.51
N ALA A 93 -8.69 -14.16 12.72
CA ALA A 93 -9.32 -14.91 11.63
C ALA A 93 -10.50 -14.17 10.97
N LYS A 94 -11.32 -13.47 11.74
CA LYS A 94 -12.45 -12.71 11.18
C LYS A 94 -11.98 -11.33 10.77
N ARG A 95 -11.92 -11.08 9.46
CA ARG A 95 -11.35 -9.87 8.87
C ARG A 95 -12.38 -9.08 8.09
N ARG A 96 -12.22 -7.79 8.07
CA ARG A 96 -12.95 -6.84 7.23
C ARG A 96 -11.97 -5.83 6.66
N ILE A 97 -12.12 -5.53 5.39
CA ILE A 97 -11.39 -4.45 4.73
C ILE A 97 -12.37 -3.40 4.20
N CYS A 98 -11.94 -2.14 4.26
CA CYS A 98 -12.66 -1.02 3.71
C CYS A 98 -11.66 -0.04 3.09
N VAL A 99 -11.90 0.37 1.85
CA VAL A 99 -11.14 1.42 1.16
C VAL A 99 -11.96 2.70 1.19
N ALA A 100 -11.37 3.81 1.62
CA ALA A 100 -12.06 5.09 1.71
C ALA A 100 -11.08 6.25 1.50
N GLY A 101 -11.56 7.40 0.98
CA GLY A 101 -10.76 8.61 0.76
C GLY A 101 -10.71 9.55 1.96
N ASN A 102 -11.70 9.48 2.86
CA ASN A 102 -11.82 10.32 4.05
C ASN A 102 -12.71 9.66 5.11
N TRP A 103 -12.82 10.30 6.29
CA TRP A 103 -13.60 9.79 7.41
C TRP A 103 -15.10 9.65 7.12
N GLU A 104 -15.67 10.58 6.35
CA GLU A 104 -17.09 10.55 5.98
C GLU A 104 -17.39 9.32 5.12
N SER A 105 -16.64 9.14 4.02
CA SER A 105 -16.79 7.99 3.13
C SER A 105 -16.49 6.65 3.83
N LEU A 106 -15.56 6.63 4.80
CA LEU A 106 -15.31 5.44 5.62
C LEU A 106 -16.53 5.09 6.48
N SER A 107 -17.09 6.09 7.18
CA SER A 107 -18.27 5.90 8.03
C SER A 107 -19.48 5.42 7.23
N GLU A 108 -19.76 6.03 6.07
CA GLU A 108 -20.82 5.60 5.15
C GLU A 108 -20.64 4.16 4.66
N ARG A 109 -19.43 3.79 4.23
CA ARG A 109 -19.14 2.43 3.74
C ARG A 109 -19.26 1.38 4.83
N LEU A 110 -18.78 1.68 6.04
CA LEU A 110 -18.88 0.77 7.19
C LEU A 110 -20.34 0.58 7.62
N SER A 111 -21.15 1.64 7.60
CA SER A 111 -22.58 1.59 7.94
C SER A 111 -23.44 1.01 6.83
N GLY A 112 -23.09 1.27 5.56
CA GLY A 112 -23.83 0.84 4.38
C GLY A 112 -23.45 -0.54 3.85
N GLY A 113 -22.55 -1.28 4.52
CA GLY A 113 -22.14 -2.62 4.12
C GLY A 113 -21.27 -2.69 2.85
N LYS A 114 -20.70 -1.58 2.40
CA LYS A 114 -19.75 -1.53 1.26
C LYS A 114 -18.33 -1.91 1.71
N VAL A 115 -18.20 -3.11 2.25
CA VAL A 115 -17.00 -3.67 2.85
C VAL A 115 -16.78 -5.09 2.33
N GLN A 116 -15.56 -5.59 2.44
CA GLN A 116 -15.25 -6.98 2.14
C GLN A 116 -14.93 -7.72 3.43
N ASP A 117 -15.72 -8.72 3.73
CA ASP A 117 -15.52 -9.63 4.84
C ASP A 117 -14.80 -10.90 4.36
N GLY A 118 -13.91 -11.41 5.19
CA GLY A 118 -13.17 -12.62 4.87
C GLY A 118 -12.54 -13.28 6.09
N SER A 119 -12.05 -14.46 5.85
CA SER A 119 -11.14 -15.16 6.76
C SER A 119 -9.90 -15.52 5.96
N PRO A 120 -8.70 -15.55 6.57
CA PRO A 120 -7.53 -16.03 5.86
C PRO A 120 -7.80 -17.46 5.36
N ALA A 121 -7.44 -17.72 4.12
CA ALA A 121 -7.34 -19.09 3.65
C ALA A 121 -6.35 -19.86 4.54
N SER A 122 -6.54 -21.16 4.67
CA SER A 122 -5.64 -22.02 5.46
C SER A 122 -4.18 -21.98 4.98
N ALA A 123 -3.96 -21.68 3.70
CA ALA A 123 -2.70 -21.22 3.11
C ALA A 123 -3.02 -20.25 1.96
N ALA A 124 -2.25 -19.19 1.82
CA ALA A 124 -2.26 -18.42 0.58
C ALA A 124 -1.73 -19.34 -0.51
N GLY A 125 -2.55 -19.60 -1.53
CA GLY A 125 -2.08 -20.32 -2.73
C GLY A 125 -1.04 -19.50 -3.48
N PRO A 126 -0.31 -20.13 -4.42
CA PRO A 126 0.63 -19.42 -5.26
C PRO A 126 -0.09 -18.35 -6.09
N LEU A 127 0.49 -17.17 -6.16
CA LEU A 127 0.00 -16.08 -7.01
C LEU A 127 0.59 -16.23 -8.42
N ASN A 128 -0.23 -15.99 -9.43
CA ASN A 128 0.21 -15.98 -10.81
C ASN A 128 -0.02 -14.58 -11.40
N PHE A 129 0.97 -14.05 -12.12
CA PHE A 129 0.80 -12.83 -12.88
C PHE A 129 0.39 -13.15 -14.30
N MET A 130 -0.58 -12.39 -14.80
CA MET A 130 -1.09 -12.51 -16.17
C MET A 130 -0.91 -11.17 -16.89
N PHE A 131 -0.29 -11.22 -18.05
CA PHE A 131 0.06 -10.06 -18.85
C PHE A 131 -0.74 -10.08 -20.16
N PRO A 132 -1.68 -9.12 -20.38
CA PRO A 132 -2.46 -9.06 -21.61
C PRO A 132 -1.61 -8.65 -22.81
N GLY A 133 -2.18 -8.82 -24.00
CA GLY A 133 -1.62 -8.33 -25.25
C GLY A 133 -2.22 -6.98 -25.66
N GLN A 134 -1.86 -6.55 -26.89
CA GLN A 134 -2.37 -5.34 -27.50
C GLN A 134 -3.91 -5.36 -27.56
N GLY A 135 -4.53 -4.23 -27.17
CA GLY A 135 -5.97 -4.05 -27.04
C GLY A 135 -6.43 -3.66 -25.63
N ALA A 136 -5.58 -3.90 -24.62
CA ALA A 136 -5.86 -3.51 -23.23
C ALA A 136 -5.56 -2.04 -22.93
N GLN A 137 -4.79 -1.34 -23.80
CA GLN A 137 -4.40 0.04 -23.58
C GLN A 137 -5.56 1.03 -23.70
N HIS A 138 -5.54 2.04 -22.87
CA HIS A 138 -6.42 3.20 -22.93
C HIS A 138 -5.73 4.44 -22.41
N VAL A 139 -6.13 5.61 -22.90
CA VAL A 139 -5.62 6.90 -22.44
C VAL A 139 -5.87 7.06 -20.95
N GLY A 140 -4.88 7.53 -20.20
CA GLY A 140 -4.94 7.70 -18.75
C GLY A 140 -4.79 6.41 -17.95
N MET A 141 -4.48 5.25 -18.57
CA MET A 141 -4.31 4.01 -17.81
C MET A 141 -3.22 4.13 -16.76
N ALA A 142 -3.54 3.75 -15.52
CA ALA A 142 -2.68 3.83 -14.35
C ALA A 142 -2.15 5.25 -14.00
N CYS A 143 -2.82 6.33 -14.44
CA CYS A 143 -2.45 7.71 -14.16
C CYS A 143 -2.39 7.97 -12.64
N GLU A 144 -3.40 7.53 -11.88
CA GLU A 144 -3.41 7.69 -10.42
C GLU A 144 -2.22 6.97 -9.75
N LEU A 145 -1.80 5.81 -10.26
CA LEU A 145 -0.60 5.13 -9.75
C LEU A 145 0.66 5.90 -10.10
N TYR A 146 0.74 6.46 -11.30
CA TYR A 146 1.86 7.31 -11.70
C TYR A 146 1.99 8.55 -10.78
N GLU A 147 0.87 9.14 -10.37
CA GLU A 147 0.85 10.29 -9.46
C GLU A 147 1.20 9.92 -8.01
N CYS A 148 0.75 8.75 -7.53
CA CYS A 148 0.76 8.40 -6.11
C CYS A 148 1.87 7.44 -5.70
N GLU A 149 2.35 6.57 -6.60
CA GLU A 149 3.28 5.48 -6.28
C GLU A 149 4.67 5.72 -6.89
N PRO A 150 5.66 6.12 -6.09
CA PRO A 150 7.00 6.46 -6.60
C PRO A 150 7.65 5.31 -7.39
N VAL A 151 7.55 4.08 -6.92
CA VAL A 151 8.15 2.91 -7.60
C VAL A 151 7.58 2.73 -9.01
N PHE A 152 6.28 2.94 -9.17
CA PHE A 152 5.63 2.88 -10.49
C PHE A 152 6.05 4.04 -11.37
N ARG A 153 6.02 5.26 -10.85
CA ARG A 153 6.43 6.48 -11.57
C ARG A 153 7.87 6.38 -12.08
N ASP A 154 8.81 6.05 -11.20
CA ASP A 154 10.24 5.97 -11.52
C ASP A 154 10.48 4.96 -12.64
N HIS A 155 9.71 3.86 -12.67
CA HIS A 155 9.78 2.89 -13.75
C HIS A 155 9.23 3.43 -15.07
N ILE A 156 8.07 4.08 -15.05
CA ILE A 156 7.48 4.71 -16.24
C ILE A 156 8.45 5.77 -16.81
N ASP A 157 8.98 6.64 -15.95
CA ASP A 157 9.91 7.71 -16.35
C ASP A 157 11.19 7.14 -16.97
N PHE A 158 11.77 6.11 -16.36
CA PHE A 158 12.94 5.43 -16.90
C PHE A 158 12.66 4.85 -18.31
N CYS A 159 11.56 4.13 -18.47
CA CYS A 159 11.22 3.51 -19.74
C CYS A 159 10.85 4.56 -20.80
N ALA A 160 10.09 5.60 -20.46
CA ALA A 160 9.69 6.64 -21.38
C ALA A 160 10.93 7.38 -21.93
N THR A 161 11.88 7.75 -21.06
CA THR A 161 13.12 8.39 -21.46
C THR A 161 13.96 7.50 -22.38
N TYR A 162 14.04 6.20 -22.10
CA TYR A 162 14.77 5.25 -22.95
C TYR A 162 14.13 5.06 -24.32
N LEU A 163 12.79 5.04 -24.39
CA LEU A 163 12.03 4.76 -25.60
C LEU A 163 11.88 5.98 -26.53
N GLU A 164 12.06 7.20 -26.02
CA GLU A 164 11.76 8.44 -26.75
C GLU A 164 12.43 8.52 -28.12
N GLU A 165 13.70 8.17 -28.21
CA GLU A 165 14.44 8.15 -29.49
C GLU A 165 13.94 7.05 -30.44
N GLN A 166 13.48 5.91 -29.93
CA GLN A 166 13.05 4.76 -30.73
C GLN A 166 11.64 4.92 -31.30
N ILE A 167 10.74 5.56 -30.54
CA ILE A 167 9.35 5.74 -30.95
C ILE A 167 9.03 7.15 -31.45
N GLY A 168 9.99 8.08 -31.33
CA GLY A 168 9.88 9.45 -31.84
C GLY A 168 8.91 10.34 -31.05
N ALA A 169 8.59 9.97 -29.80
CA ALA A 169 7.73 10.75 -28.91
C ALA A 169 7.96 10.32 -27.44
N ASP A 170 7.69 11.21 -26.50
CA ASP A 170 7.60 10.84 -25.10
C ASP A 170 6.35 9.95 -24.88
N LEU A 171 6.54 8.75 -24.38
CA LEU A 171 5.46 7.80 -24.13
C LEU A 171 4.45 8.33 -23.07
N ARG A 172 4.92 9.21 -22.17
CA ARG A 172 4.06 9.83 -21.14
C ARG A 172 3.04 10.77 -21.75
N ASP A 173 3.43 11.53 -22.80
CA ASP A 173 2.50 12.42 -23.51
C ASP A 173 1.43 11.62 -24.29
N VAL A 174 1.76 10.40 -24.69
CA VAL A 174 0.80 9.50 -25.36
C VAL A 174 -0.14 8.82 -24.35
N LEU A 175 0.39 8.43 -23.19
CA LEU A 175 -0.38 7.79 -22.10
C LEU A 175 -1.25 8.79 -21.34
N TYR A 176 -0.73 9.98 -21.08
CA TYR A 176 -1.32 11.01 -20.20
C TYR A 176 -1.44 12.36 -20.92
N PRO A 177 -2.14 12.44 -22.06
CA PRO A 177 -2.28 13.69 -22.81
C PRO A 177 -3.09 14.71 -22.00
N GLU A 178 -2.85 16.00 -22.23
CA GLU A 178 -3.63 17.08 -21.60
C GLU A 178 -5.14 16.99 -21.93
N VAL A 179 -5.46 16.52 -23.15
CA VAL A 179 -6.84 16.31 -23.60
C VAL A 179 -7.00 14.86 -24.02
N ALA A 180 -7.83 14.12 -23.27
CA ALA A 180 -8.18 12.72 -23.55
C ALA A 180 -9.32 12.65 -24.59
N ASP A 181 -9.02 12.98 -25.85
CA ASP A 181 -9.97 12.97 -26.95
C ASP A 181 -9.82 11.72 -27.85
N GLU A 182 -10.57 11.73 -28.96
CA GLU A 182 -10.54 10.64 -29.95
C GLU A 182 -9.17 10.58 -30.67
N ALA A 183 -8.53 11.72 -30.91
CA ALA A 183 -7.20 11.76 -31.54
C ALA A 183 -6.15 11.12 -30.65
N ALA A 184 -6.12 11.45 -29.37
CA ALA A 184 -5.25 10.82 -28.37
C ALA A 184 -5.49 9.31 -28.27
N THR A 185 -6.77 8.90 -28.26
CA THR A 185 -7.16 7.49 -28.24
C THR A 185 -6.67 6.75 -29.50
N ASN A 186 -6.79 7.36 -30.68
CA ASN A 186 -6.35 6.76 -31.93
C ASN A 186 -4.83 6.68 -31.99
N ARG A 187 -4.12 7.72 -31.54
CA ARG A 187 -2.65 7.70 -31.44
C ARG A 187 -2.16 6.53 -30.56
N LEU A 188 -2.75 6.31 -29.39
CA LEU A 188 -2.38 5.21 -28.51
C LEU A 188 -2.71 3.82 -29.10
N LYS A 189 -3.58 3.73 -30.11
CA LYS A 189 -3.86 2.47 -30.83
C LYS A 189 -2.82 2.11 -31.86
N GLU A 190 -2.00 3.07 -32.30
CA GLU A 190 -0.90 2.79 -33.22
C GLU A 190 0.08 1.81 -32.58
N THR A 191 0.47 0.76 -33.31
CA THR A 191 1.29 -0.32 -32.76
C THR A 191 2.62 0.18 -32.17
N VAL A 192 3.19 1.23 -32.75
CA VAL A 192 4.45 1.85 -32.29
C VAL A 192 4.32 2.42 -30.86
N PHE A 193 3.12 2.81 -30.43
CA PHE A 193 2.85 3.29 -29.08
C PHE A 193 2.14 2.25 -28.21
N ALA A 194 1.21 1.48 -28.79
CA ALA A 194 0.39 0.53 -28.06
C ALA A 194 1.20 -0.55 -27.34
N GLN A 195 2.15 -1.17 -28.05
CA GLN A 195 2.96 -2.26 -27.49
C GLN A 195 3.92 -1.76 -26.41
N PRO A 196 4.72 -0.69 -26.62
CA PRO A 196 5.53 -0.13 -25.53
C PRO A 196 4.71 0.33 -24.33
N ALA A 197 3.56 0.96 -24.55
CA ALA A 197 2.69 1.42 -23.47
C ALA A 197 2.21 0.26 -22.57
N ILE A 198 1.73 -0.83 -23.17
CA ILE A 198 1.30 -2.04 -22.44
C ILE A 198 2.49 -2.62 -21.67
N PHE A 199 3.60 -2.87 -22.35
CA PHE A 199 4.80 -3.43 -21.73
C PHE A 199 5.29 -2.63 -20.52
N VAL A 200 5.36 -1.31 -20.66
CA VAL A 200 5.85 -0.42 -19.59
C VAL A 200 4.90 -0.40 -18.40
N ILE A 201 3.58 -0.36 -18.65
CA ILE A 201 2.58 -0.43 -17.58
C ILE A 201 2.61 -1.79 -16.87
N GLU A 202 2.66 -2.89 -17.61
CA GLU A 202 2.69 -4.24 -17.06
C GLU A 202 3.92 -4.48 -16.17
N THR A 203 5.10 -4.12 -16.66
CA THR A 203 6.34 -4.26 -15.90
C THR A 203 6.39 -3.29 -14.72
N GLY A 204 5.82 -2.10 -14.85
CA GLY A 204 5.67 -1.14 -13.75
C GLY A 204 4.74 -1.66 -12.64
N LEU A 205 3.60 -2.24 -13.00
CA LEU A 205 2.68 -2.86 -12.05
C LEU A 205 3.32 -4.07 -11.34
N ALA A 206 4.02 -4.92 -12.08
CA ALA A 206 4.71 -6.05 -11.48
C ALA A 206 5.77 -5.61 -10.47
N LYS A 207 6.57 -4.58 -10.78
CA LYS A 207 7.54 -3.99 -9.85
C LYS A 207 6.87 -3.40 -8.62
N LEU A 208 5.72 -2.73 -8.80
CA LEU A 208 4.96 -2.18 -7.69
C LEU A 208 4.48 -3.29 -6.75
N TRP A 209 3.90 -4.38 -7.27
CA TRP A 209 3.51 -5.54 -6.47
C TRP A 209 4.70 -6.18 -5.75
N GLN A 210 5.84 -6.33 -6.44
CA GLN A 210 7.06 -6.86 -5.84
C GLN A 210 7.60 -5.95 -4.73
N SER A 211 7.48 -4.62 -4.86
CA SER A 211 7.87 -3.68 -3.81
C SER A 211 7.02 -3.82 -2.54
N TRP A 212 5.82 -4.37 -2.66
CA TRP A 212 4.94 -4.71 -1.54
C TRP A 212 5.13 -6.15 -1.02
N GLY A 213 6.17 -6.85 -1.51
CA GLY A 213 6.49 -8.21 -1.09
C GLY A 213 5.64 -9.30 -1.77
N ILE A 214 4.94 -8.95 -2.85
CA ILE A 214 4.11 -9.89 -3.62
C ILE A 214 4.88 -10.34 -4.85
N SER A 215 5.35 -11.60 -4.85
CA SER A 215 6.05 -12.20 -5.98
C SER A 215 5.20 -13.28 -6.64
N PRO A 216 5.22 -13.39 -7.98
CA PRO A 216 4.50 -14.44 -8.67
C PRO A 216 5.20 -15.80 -8.52
N ALA A 217 4.42 -16.87 -8.40
CA ALA A 217 4.91 -18.24 -8.47
C ALA A 217 4.96 -18.76 -9.93
N ALA A 218 4.14 -18.20 -10.79
CA ALA A 218 4.16 -18.43 -12.22
C ALA A 218 3.66 -17.18 -12.96
N MET A 219 4.06 -17.05 -14.21
CA MET A 219 3.67 -15.96 -15.08
C MET A 219 3.18 -16.49 -16.42
N ILE A 220 2.21 -15.82 -17.02
CA ILE A 220 1.72 -16.10 -18.37
C ILE A 220 1.50 -14.78 -19.08
N GLY A 221 1.99 -14.67 -20.31
CA GLY A 221 1.80 -13.53 -21.18
C GLY A 221 1.02 -13.91 -22.44
N HIS A 222 0.37 -12.93 -23.05
CA HIS A 222 -0.22 -13.04 -24.36
C HIS A 222 0.40 -11.99 -25.29
N SER A 223 0.98 -12.40 -26.44
CA SER A 223 1.62 -11.48 -27.39
C SER A 223 2.70 -10.62 -26.70
N VAL A 224 2.59 -9.28 -26.67
CA VAL A 224 3.56 -8.38 -26.00
C VAL A 224 3.70 -8.70 -24.50
N GLY A 225 2.66 -9.24 -23.84
CA GLY A 225 2.71 -9.66 -22.45
C GLY A 225 3.69 -10.81 -22.17
N GLU A 226 4.05 -11.60 -23.18
CA GLU A 226 5.10 -12.65 -23.03
C GLU A 226 6.47 -12.01 -22.78
N PHE A 227 6.76 -10.87 -23.42
CA PHE A 227 7.99 -10.11 -23.16
C PHE A 227 7.99 -9.51 -21.75
N ALA A 228 6.84 -9.02 -21.27
CA ALA A 228 6.73 -8.53 -19.91
C ALA A 228 6.98 -9.66 -18.89
N ALA A 229 6.37 -10.83 -19.08
CA ALA A 229 6.61 -12.01 -18.25
C ALA A 229 8.09 -12.43 -18.25
N ALA A 230 8.72 -12.53 -19.42
CA ALA A 230 10.13 -12.90 -19.55
C ALA A 230 11.07 -11.86 -18.89
N CYS A 231 10.76 -10.56 -19.00
CA CYS A 231 11.55 -9.50 -18.37
C CYS A 231 11.56 -9.58 -16.84
N ILE A 232 10.43 -9.98 -16.24
CA ILE A 232 10.29 -10.12 -14.78
C ILE A 232 10.97 -11.39 -14.28
N GLU A 233 10.87 -12.49 -15.00
CA GLU A 233 11.49 -13.76 -14.67
C GLU A 233 13.03 -13.67 -14.69
N VAL A 234 13.60 -13.06 -15.73
CA VAL A 234 15.05 -12.84 -15.82
C VAL A 234 15.59 -12.04 -14.61
N LYS A 235 14.86 -11.05 -14.15
CA LYS A 235 15.24 -10.29 -12.94
C LYS A 235 15.13 -11.11 -11.65
N HIS A 236 14.24 -12.08 -11.60
CA HIS A 236 14.13 -12.97 -10.46
C HIS A 236 15.33 -13.91 -10.37
N ASP A 237 15.82 -14.40 -11.49
CA ASP A 237 17.01 -15.28 -11.58
C ASP A 237 18.32 -14.52 -11.30
N GLU A 238 18.45 -13.25 -11.76
CA GLU A 238 19.62 -12.41 -11.46
C GLU A 238 19.72 -12.02 -9.99
N LEU A 239 18.61 -11.95 -9.26
CA LEU A 239 18.55 -11.76 -7.82
C LEU A 239 18.82 -13.06 -7.05
N GLY A 240 19.41 -14.06 -7.72
CA GLY A 240 19.70 -15.39 -7.20
C GLY A 240 19.91 -15.42 -5.71
N ASP A 241 19.32 -16.35 -5.03
CA ASP A 241 19.41 -16.85 -3.63
C ASP A 241 20.14 -16.01 -2.54
N SER A 242 20.73 -14.86 -2.90
CA SER A 242 21.35 -13.88 -2.00
C SER A 242 20.35 -12.91 -1.33
N GLY A 243 19.09 -12.93 -1.75
CA GLY A 243 18.01 -12.05 -1.24
C GLY A 243 17.16 -12.67 -0.12
N ARG A 244 17.46 -13.88 0.35
CA ARG A 244 16.81 -14.47 1.53
C ARG A 244 17.46 -13.98 2.81
N HIS A 245 17.51 -12.70 3.02
CA HIS A 245 17.82 -12.16 4.33
C HIS A 245 16.79 -11.14 4.76
N ASN A 246 15.91 -11.63 5.64
CA ASN A 246 15.31 -10.95 6.78
C ASN A 246 14.65 -9.59 6.54
N PHE A 247 13.31 -9.65 6.46
CA PHE A 247 12.49 -8.62 7.11
C PHE A 247 11.47 -9.29 8.03
#